data_dc4468af017e4bd4f6eeafb96472bcba
#
_entry.id   dc4468af017e4bd4f6eeafb96472bcba
#
_cell.length_a   1.000
_cell.length_b   1.000
_cell.length_c   1.000
_cell.angle_alpha   90.00
_cell.angle_beta   90.00
_cell.angle_gamma   90.00
#
_symmetry.space_group_name_H-M   'P 1'
#
loop_
_entity.id
_entity.type
_entity.pdbx_description
1 polymer ?
#
loop_
_entity_poly.entity_id
_entity_poly.type
_entity_poly.pdbx_seq_one_letter_code
_entity_poly.pdbx_strand_id
1 'polypeptide(L)'
;MKKHIYYIIFLSIFLFSCKKNNGPKIDIITFDELYKTIDLTSDNTYVINFWATWCRPCVKELPHFEFVNDTYSEKNVKVLLVSLDFPSQVESKIKPYIFTKNIKSKVLLLDDPDLKTWIPKVSDKWGGGIPATLIVNRSNYNFYPNPFNQESLVNEINRVLD
;
A
#
# COMPACT_ATOMS: atom_id res chain seq x y z
N MET A 1 14.63 28.00 70.05
CA MET A 1 15.17 27.01 69.09
C MET A 1 14.15 26.82 67.97
N LYS A 2 14.39 27.45 66.78
CA LYS A 2 13.47 27.42 65.64
C LYS A 2 13.98 26.32 64.67
N LYS A 3 13.15 25.29 64.47
CA LYS A 3 13.42 24.23 63.48
C LYS A 3 12.92 24.74 62.14
N HIS A 4 13.82 24.96 61.18
CA HIS A 4 13.48 25.25 59.80
C HIS A 4 13.25 23.91 59.09
N ILE A 5 11.99 23.65 58.71
CA ILE A 5 11.61 22.54 57.88
C ILE A 5 11.75 22.98 56.42
N TYR A 6 12.78 22.48 55.74
CA TYR A 6 12.95 22.67 54.27
C TYR A 6 12.01 21.72 53.55
N TYR A 7 10.93 22.23 52.97
CA TYR A 7 10.13 21.50 52.00
C TYR A 7 10.88 21.43 50.67
N ILE A 8 11.47 20.27 50.38
CA ILE A 8 12.01 19.97 49.04
C ILE A 8 10.84 19.62 48.16
N ILE A 9 10.39 20.59 47.35
CA ILE A 9 9.44 20.35 46.27
C ILE A 9 10.16 19.63 45.17
N PHE A 10 9.99 18.31 45.09
CA PHE A 10 10.48 17.49 43.99
C PHE A 10 9.56 17.71 42.78
N LEU A 11 9.91 18.71 41.95
CA LEU A 11 9.23 18.99 40.70
C LEU A 11 9.62 17.89 39.70
N SER A 12 8.86 16.79 39.68
CA SER A 12 9.00 15.75 38.68
C SER A 12 8.54 16.29 37.33
N ILE A 13 9.51 16.71 36.52
CA ILE A 13 9.30 17.06 35.12
C ILE A 13 9.02 15.74 34.39
N PHE A 14 7.74 15.42 34.23
CA PHE A 14 7.32 14.40 33.26
C PHE A 14 7.69 14.89 31.85
N LEU A 15 8.86 14.50 31.38
CA LEU A 15 9.20 14.63 29.99
C LEU A 15 8.25 13.70 29.22
N PHE A 16 7.11 14.25 28.80
CA PHE A 16 6.29 13.64 27.75
C PHE A 16 7.16 13.62 26.50
N SER A 17 7.91 12.53 26.35
CA SER A 17 8.56 12.20 25.09
C SER A 17 7.45 11.96 24.08
N CYS A 18 7.08 13.01 23.35
CA CYS A 18 6.20 12.90 22.20
C CYS A 18 6.94 12.02 21.19
N LYS A 19 6.74 10.68 21.24
CA LYS A 19 7.15 9.79 20.16
C LYS A 19 6.46 10.33 18.92
N LYS A 20 7.23 11.00 18.07
CA LYS A 20 6.82 11.32 16.70
C LYS A 20 6.45 9.98 16.08
N ASN A 21 5.16 9.68 16.07
CA ASN A 21 4.63 8.52 15.41
C ASN A 21 4.81 8.82 13.91
N ASN A 22 5.98 8.43 13.39
CA ASN A 22 6.22 8.50 11.96
C ASN A 22 5.23 7.53 11.37
N GLY A 23 4.12 8.04 10.82
CA GLY A 23 3.11 7.26 10.14
C GLY A 23 3.72 6.35 9.08
N PRO A 24 2.92 5.52 8.39
CA PRO A 24 3.44 4.53 7.45
C PRO A 24 4.40 5.20 6.45
N LYS A 25 5.57 4.58 6.26
CA LYS A 25 6.53 5.03 5.23
C LYS A 25 5.93 4.69 3.87
N ILE A 26 5.81 5.69 3.00
CA ILE A 26 5.39 5.52 1.61
C ILE A 26 6.60 5.87 0.75
N ASP A 27 7.07 4.90 -0.02
CA ASP A 27 8.14 5.12 -0.98
C ASP A 27 7.51 5.69 -2.26
N ILE A 28 8.07 6.81 -2.74
CA ILE A 28 7.72 7.42 -4.03
C ILE A 28 8.68 6.84 -5.05
N ILE A 29 8.14 6.22 -6.08
CA ILE A 29 8.91 5.42 -7.03
C ILE A 29 8.49 5.70 -8.47
N THR A 30 9.41 5.49 -9.41
CA THR A 30 9.14 5.38 -10.84
C THR A 30 8.60 3.99 -11.21
N PHE A 31 8.12 3.83 -12.44
CA PHE A 31 7.65 2.52 -12.92
C PHE A 31 8.79 1.50 -12.97
N ASP A 32 9.97 1.90 -13.39
CA ASP A 32 11.13 0.99 -13.44
C ASP A 32 11.56 0.54 -12.04
N GLU A 33 11.40 1.38 -11.02
CA GLU A 33 11.63 1.01 -9.62
C GLU A 33 10.52 0.08 -9.10
N LEU A 34 9.26 0.30 -9.47
CA LEU A 34 8.17 -0.65 -9.18
C LEU A 34 8.51 -2.04 -9.74
N TYR A 35 8.96 -2.10 -11.00
CA TYR A 35 9.30 -3.37 -11.64
C TYR A 35 10.44 -4.10 -10.92
N LYS A 36 11.42 -3.37 -10.36
CA LYS A 36 12.51 -3.95 -9.56
C LYS A 36 12.05 -4.50 -8.20
N THR A 37 10.88 -4.10 -7.71
CA THR A 37 10.32 -4.67 -6.47
C THR A 37 9.68 -6.04 -6.69
N ILE A 38 9.45 -6.43 -7.94
CA ILE A 38 8.80 -7.67 -8.35
C ILE A 38 9.88 -8.68 -8.72
N ASP A 39 10.11 -9.65 -7.85
CA ASP A 39 11.04 -10.74 -8.11
C ASP A 39 10.30 -11.95 -8.69
N LEU A 40 10.27 -12.03 -10.01
CA LEU A 40 9.64 -13.15 -10.73
C LEU A 40 10.50 -14.43 -10.75
N THR A 41 11.71 -14.41 -10.16
CA THR A 41 12.54 -15.61 -10.00
C THR A 41 12.19 -16.37 -8.72
N SER A 42 11.54 -15.71 -7.77
CA SER A 42 11.02 -16.30 -6.53
C SER A 42 9.68 -17.01 -6.75
N ASP A 43 9.22 -17.72 -5.73
CA ASP A 43 7.89 -18.36 -5.73
C ASP A 43 6.77 -17.40 -5.29
N ASN A 44 7.04 -16.09 -5.28
CA ASN A 44 6.04 -15.10 -4.91
C ASN A 44 5.03 -14.86 -6.03
N THR A 45 3.77 -14.71 -5.62
CA THR A 45 2.70 -14.15 -6.47
C THR A 45 2.44 -12.73 -6.01
N TYR A 46 2.60 -11.78 -6.92
CA TYR A 46 2.34 -10.36 -6.65
C TYR A 46 0.94 -9.98 -7.11
N VAL A 47 0.19 -9.35 -6.22
CA VAL A 47 -1.12 -8.75 -6.50
C VAL A 47 -0.94 -7.24 -6.42
N ILE A 48 -0.83 -6.59 -7.57
CA ILE A 48 -0.50 -5.18 -7.71
C ILE A 48 -1.77 -4.44 -8.10
N ASN A 49 -2.31 -3.64 -7.17
CA ASN A 49 -3.50 -2.86 -7.42
C ASN A 49 -3.14 -1.38 -7.61
N PHE A 50 -3.52 -0.83 -8.76
CA PHE A 50 -3.38 0.59 -9.07
C PHE A 50 -4.63 1.33 -8.62
N TRP A 51 -4.46 2.28 -7.70
CA TRP A 51 -5.56 2.99 -7.03
C TRP A 51 -5.23 4.45 -6.75
N ALA A 52 -6.20 5.21 -6.23
CA ALA A 52 -5.95 6.54 -5.67
C ALA A 52 -6.99 6.88 -4.60
N THR A 53 -6.66 7.80 -3.69
CA THR A 53 -7.57 8.22 -2.60
C THR A 53 -8.83 8.91 -3.11
N TRP A 54 -8.77 9.55 -4.27
CA TRP A 54 -9.90 10.21 -4.93
C TRP A 54 -10.75 9.26 -5.81
N CYS A 55 -10.27 8.04 -6.06
CA CYS A 55 -10.95 7.05 -6.88
C CYS A 55 -11.95 6.26 -6.02
N ARG A 56 -13.24 6.64 -6.08
CA ARG A 56 -14.29 6.01 -5.26
C ARG A 56 -14.41 4.49 -5.44
N PRO A 57 -14.43 3.91 -6.66
CA PRO A 57 -14.45 2.45 -6.81
C PRO A 57 -13.17 1.79 -6.27
N CYS A 58 -12.00 2.43 -6.42
CA CYS A 58 -10.75 1.89 -5.88
C CYS A 58 -10.81 1.74 -4.36
N VAL A 59 -11.16 2.81 -3.64
CA VAL A 59 -11.21 2.78 -2.17
C VAL A 59 -12.26 1.81 -1.63
N LYS A 60 -13.28 1.48 -2.44
CA LYS A 60 -14.31 0.50 -2.08
C LYS A 60 -13.78 -0.93 -2.12
N GLU A 61 -12.85 -1.24 -3.01
CA GLU A 61 -12.29 -2.60 -3.15
C GLU A 61 -11.08 -2.88 -2.24
N LEU A 62 -10.37 -1.85 -1.71
CA LEU A 62 -9.17 -2.05 -0.89
C LEU A 62 -9.34 -3.04 0.28
N PRO A 63 -10.49 -3.12 0.98
CA PRO A 63 -10.68 -4.13 2.01
C PRO A 63 -10.55 -5.58 1.51
N HIS A 64 -10.82 -5.84 0.23
CA HIS A 64 -10.67 -7.17 -0.36
C HIS A 64 -9.18 -7.54 -0.55
N PHE A 65 -8.36 -6.54 -0.89
CA PHE A 65 -6.90 -6.71 -0.98
C PHE A 65 -6.27 -6.91 0.40
N GLU A 66 -6.75 -6.20 1.43
CA GLU A 66 -6.31 -6.42 2.81
C GLU A 66 -6.67 -7.83 3.29
N PHE A 67 -7.87 -8.32 2.97
CA PHE A 67 -8.26 -9.70 3.25
C PHE A 67 -7.29 -10.70 2.60
N VAL A 68 -6.92 -10.46 1.35
CA VAL A 68 -5.93 -11.30 0.64
C VAL A 68 -4.56 -11.22 1.29
N ASN A 69 -4.11 -10.02 1.63
CA ASN A 69 -2.84 -9.81 2.31
C ASN A 69 -2.76 -10.58 3.64
N ASP A 70 -3.82 -10.53 4.44
CA ASP A 70 -3.87 -11.23 5.72
C ASP A 70 -3.99 -12.77 5.56
N THR A 71 -4.76 -13.24 4.57
CA THR A 71 -5.10 -14.67 4.41
C THR A 71 -4.05 -15.46 3.61
N TYR A 72 -3.41 -14.83 2.63
CA TYR A 72 -2.54 -15.51 1.68
C TYR A 72 -1.04 -15.19 1.83
N SER A 73 -0.66 -14.40 2.85
CA SER A 73 0.75 -14.05 3.10
C SER A 73 1.66 -15.27 3.28
N GLU A 74 1.17 -16.32 3.96
CA GLU A 74 1.91 -17.57 4.17
C GLU A 74 2.00 -18.44 2.90
N LYS A 75 1.20 -18.13 1.88
CA LYS A 75 1.24 -18.76 0.54
C LYS A 75 2.08 -17.97 -0.45
N ASN A 76 3.00 -17.14 0.02
CA ASN A 76 3.86 -16.27 -0.79
C ASN A 76 3.10 -15.27 -1.68
N VAL A 77 1.86 -14.90 -1.32
CA VAL A 77 1.14 -13.81 -1.99
C VAL A 77 1.56 -12.48 -1.37
N LYS A 78 1.95 -11.53 -2.22
CA LYS A 78 2.41 -10.19 -1.85
C LYS A 78 1.48 -9.16 -2.45
N VAL A 79 0.72 -8.46 -1.61
CA VAL A 79 -0.15 -7.37 -2.06
C VAL A 79 0.66 -6.06 -2.08
N LEU A 80 0.65 -5.39 -3.23
CA LEU A 80 1.23 -4.06 -3.43
C LEU A 80 0.11 -3.10 -3.84
N LEU A 81 -0.17 -2.11 -3.03
CA LEU A 81 -1.13 -1.04 -3.32
C LEU A 81 -0.36 0.15 -3.91
N VAL A 82 -0.43 0.30 -5.23
CA VAL A 82 0.29 1.34 -5.98
C VAL A 82 -0.64 2.55 -6.16
N SER A 83 -0.40 3.60 -5.38
CA SER A 83 -1.16 4.84 -5.46
C SER A 83 -0.73 5.67 -6.66
N LEU A 84 -1.70 6.21 -7.37
CA LEU A 84 -1.54 7.21 -8.45
C LEU A 84 -1.99 8.62 -7.98
N ASP A 85 -1.98 8.87 -6.67
CA ASP A 85 -2.13 10.22 -6.12
C ASP A 85 -0.88 11.07 -6.45
N PHE A 86 -0.96 12.37 -6.22
CA PHE A 86 0.20 13.25 -6.40
C PHE A 86 1.15 13.17 -5.20
N PRO A 87 2.48 13.31 -5.39
CA PRO A 87 3.47 13.33 -4.30
C PRO A 87 3.14 14.32 -3.19
N SER A 88 2.60 15.49 -3.54
CA SER A 88 2.16 16.52 -2.58
C SER A 88 1.01 16.07 -1.66
N GLN A 89 0.34 14.97 -1.99
CA GLN A 89 -0.80 14.43 -1.24
C GLN A 89 -0.41 13.30 -0.28
N VAL A 90 0.85 12.88 -0.24
CA VAL A 90 1.33 11.81 0.64
C VAL A 90 0.98 12.09 2.10
N GLU A 91 1.38 13.25 2.62
CA GLU A 91 1.17 13.60 4.03
C GLU A 91 -0.28 13.97 4.33
N SER A 92 -0.97 14.64 3.40
CA SER A 92 -2.30 15.20 3.62
C SER A 92 -3.46 14.25 3.32
N LYS A 93 -3.25 13.23 2.48
CA LYS A 93 -4.31 12.30 2.06
C LYS A 93 -3.93 10.85 2.23
N ILE A 94 -2.81 10.38 1.63
CA ILE A 94 -2.52 8.95 1.57
C ILE A 94 -2.22 8.40 2.96
N LYS A 95 -1.29 9.02 3.72
CA LYS A 95 -0.97 8.56 5.10
C LYS A 95 -2.17 8.58 6.04
N PRO A 96 -2.99 9.65 6.12
CA PRO A 96 -4.21 9.65 6.91
C PRO A 96 -5.20 8.57 6.49
N TYR A 97 -5.34 8.31 5.18
CA TYR A 97 -6.21 7.27 4.67
C TYR A 97 -5.73 5.88 5.13
N ILE A 98 -4.46 5.54 4.91
CA ILE A 98 -3.84 4.28 5.32
C ILE A 98 -4.04 4.05 6.82
N PHE A 99 -3.76 5.08 7.63
CA PHE A 99 -3.91 5.00 9.08
C PHE A 99 -5.38 4.76 9.49
N THR A 100 -6.31 5.57 8.97
CA THR A 100 -7.74 5.51 9.32
C THR A 100 -8.37 4.18 8.87
N LYS A 101 -7.93 3.63 7.74
CA LYS A 101 -8.45 2.37 7.19
C LYS A 101 -7.67 1.14 7.66
N ASN A 102 -6.65 1.34 8.50
CA ASN A 102 -5.79 0.27 9.00
C ASN A 102 -5.22 -0.61 7.87
N ILE A 103 -4.77 0.03 6.78
CA ILE A 103 -4.13 -0.65 5.65
C ILE A 103 -2.78 -1.19 6.11
N LYS A 104 -2.57 -2.50 5.95
CA LYS A 104 -1.34 -3.22 6.33
C LYS A 104 -0.49 -3.61 5.13
N SER A 105 -1.13 -3.74 3.97
CA SER A 105 -0.45 -4.01 2.71
C SER A 105 0.61 -2.95 2.41
N LYS A 106 1.65 -3.33 1.69
CA LYS A 106 2.67 -2.38 1.24
C LYS A 106 2.07 -1.37 0.29
N VAL A 107 2.15 -0.08 0.66
CA VAL A 107 1.71 1.04 -0.17
C VAL A 107 2.93 1.72 -0.79
N LEU A 108 2.87 1.94 -2.10
CA LEU A 108 3.84 2.68 -2.89
C LEU A 108 3.11 3.83 -3.58
N LEU A 109 3.78 4.95 -3.81
CA LEU A 109 3.30 6.01 -4.70
C LEU A 109 4.07 5.94 -6.01
N LEU A 110 3.36 5.76 -7.11
CA LEU A 110 3.96 5.80 -8.45
C LEU A 110 3.92 7.24 -8.98
N ASP A 111 5.09 7.86 -9.06
CA ASP A 111 5.29 9.20 -9.63
C ASP A 111 6.17 9.09 -10.87
N ASP A 112 5.53 8.74 -11.98
CA ASP A 112 6.18 8.62 -13.28
C ASP A 112 5.35 9.34 -14.34
N PRO A 113 5.81 10.50 -14.84
CA PRO A 113 5.04 11.33 -15.76
C PRO A 113 4.92 10.73 -17.16
N ASP A 114 5.74 9.75 -17.53
CA ASP A 114 5.73 9.15 -18.87
C ASP A 114 4.70 8.01 -18.98
N LEU A 115 3.44 8.36 -18.78
CA LEU A 115 2.31 7.44 -18.85
C LEU A 115 2.27 6.63 -20.15
N LYS A 116 2.66 7.26 -21.27
CA LYS A 116 2.62 6.61 -22.59
C LYS A 116 3.62 5.46 -22.70
N THR A 117 4.71 5.52 -21.95
CA THR A 117 5.76 4.50 -21.95
C THR A 117 5.46 3.38 -20.98
N TRP A 118 5.01 3.68 -19.75
CA TRP A 118 4.89 2.64 -18.73
C TRP A 118 3.53 1.94 -18.69
N ILE A 119 2.40 2.62 -19.00
CA ILE A 119 1.08 1.99 -19.01
C ILE A 119 1.03 0.76 -19.92
N PRO A 120 1.53 0.81 -21.20
CA PRO A 120 1.55 -0.37 -22.06
C PRO A 120 2.47 -1.49 -21.56
N LYS A 121 3.48 -1.18 -20.73
CA LYS A 121 4.34 -2.20 -20.10
C LYS A 121 3.60 -3.01 -19.03
N VAL A 122 2.57 -2.43 -18.39
CA VAL A 122 1.67 -3.18 -17.50
C VAL A 122 0.70 -4.02 -18.31
N SER A 123 0.07 -3.45 -19.32
CA SER A 123 -0.77 -4.18 -20.28
C SER A 123 -1.06 -3.29 -21.49
N ASP A 124 -0.97 -3.86 -22.68
CA ASP A 124 -1.36 -3.22 -23.94
C ASP A 124 -2.87 -2.89 -24.00
N LYS A 125 -3.66 -3.58 -23.16
CA LYS A 125 -5.11 -3.37 -23.00
C LYS A 125 -5.46 -2.31 -21.99
N TRP A 126 -4.49 -1.74 -21.25
CA TRP A 126 -4.75 -0.76 -20.23
C TRP A 126 -4.74 0.66 -20.76
N GLY A 127 -5.89 1.32 -20.73
CA GLY A 127 -6.00 2.74 -21.07
C GLY A 127 -5.66 3.70 -19.93
N GLY A 128 -5.04 3.24 -18.83
CA GLY A 128 -4.67 4.07 -17.68
C GLY A 128 -5.81 4.33 -16.69
N GLY A 129 -6.99 3.75 -16.91
CA GLY A 129 -8.12 3.87 -15.96
C GLY A 129 -7.87 3.07 -14.68
N ILE A 130 -8.36 3.58 -13.54
CA ILE A 130 -8.30 2.91 -12.24
C ILE A 130 -9.72 2.70 -11.66
N PRO A 131 -9.93 1.63 -10.85
CA PRO A 131 -8.93 0.67 -10.41
C PRO A 131 -8.47 -0.26 -11.53
N ALA A 132 -7.24 -0.74 -11.40
CA ALA A 132 -6.70 -1.80 -12.25
C ALA A 132 -5.81 -2.71 -11.40
N THR A 133 -5.79 -4.00 -11.72
CA THR A 133 -5.01 -4.98 -10.96
C THR A 133 -4.18 -5.84 -11.89
N LEU A 134 -2.92 -6.05 -11.53
CA LEU A 134 -2.02 -7.02 -12.15
C LEU A 134 -1.74 -8.14 -11.14
N ILE A 135 -2.02 -9.39 -11.51
CA ILE A 135 -1.63 -10.57 -10.74
C ILE A 135 -0.54 -11.28 -11.53
N VAL A 136 0.66 -11.35 -10.95
CA VAL A 136 1.85 -11.83 -11.65
C VAL A 136 2.70 -12.72 -10.77
N ASN A 137 3.19 -13.82 -11.35
CA ASN A 137 4.24 -14.68 -10.80
C ASN A 137 5.12 -15.21 -11.95
N ARG A 138 5.99 -16.18 -11.67
CA ARG A 138 6.88 -16.77 -12.68
C ARG A 138 6.15 -17.29 -13.93
N SER A 139 4.92 -17.81 -13.77
CA SER A 139 4.17 -18.50 -14.84
C SER A 139 2.96 -17.72 -15.35
N ASN A 140 2.51 -16.73 -14.61
CA ASN A 140 1.27 -16.02 -14.89
C ASN A 140 1.50 -14.51 -14.94
N TYR A 141 0.82 -13.86 -15.90
CA TYR A 141 0.79 -12.39 -16.03
C TYR A 141 -0.64 -11.99 -16.45
N ASN A 142 -1.48 -11.71 -15.46
CA ASN A 142 -2.91 -11.49 -15.67
C ASN A 142 -3.31 -10.07 -15.27
N PHE A 143 -3.85 -9.31 -16.22
CA PHE A 143 -4.29 -7.94 -16.02
C PHE A 143 -5.82 -7.83 -15.99
N TYR A 144 -6.33 -7.04 -15.05
CA TYR A 144 -7.77 -6.83 -14.81
C TYR A 144 -8.07 -5.34 -14.74
N PRO A 145 -8.80 -4.77 -15.73
CA PRO A 145 -9.10 -3.34 -15.80
C PRO A 145 -10.35 -2.93 -15.00
N ASN A 146 -10.95 -3.84 -14.25
CA ASN A 146 -12.19 -3.61 -13.52
C ASN A 146 -12.01 -3.86 -12.01
N PRO A 147 -12.84 -3.22 -11.16
CA PRO A 147 -12.78 -3.46 -9.74
C PRO A 147 -13.16 -4.90 -9.37
N PHE A 148 -12.49 -5.44 -8.37
CA PHE A 148 -12.79 -6.72 -7.79
C PHE A 148 -13.81 -6.62 -6.64
N ASN A 149 -14.66 -7.63 -6.49
CA ASN A 149 -15.22 -8.01 -5.20
C ASN A 149 -14.33 -9.09 -4.55
N GLN A 150 -14.58 -9.40 -3.28
CA GLN A 150 -13.73 -10.33 -2.54
C GLN A 150 -13.73 -11.73 -3.15
N GLU A 151 -14.88 -12.26 -3.54
CA GLU A 151 -15.01 -13.59 -4.12
C GLU A 151 -14.24 -13.71 -5.42
N SER A 152 -14.43 -12.76 -6.35
CA SER A 152 -13.75 -12.77 -7.63
C SER A 152 -12.23 -12.63 -7.49
N LEU A 153 -11.75 -11.79 -6.54
CA LEU A 153 -10.31 -11.65 -6.28
C LEU A 153 -9.73 -12.95 -5.74
N VAL A 154 -10.39 -13.57 -4.77
CA VAL A 154 -9.95 -14.85 -4.19
C VAL A 154 -9.92 -15.96 -5.23
N ASN A 155 -10.93 -16.05 -6.08
CA ASN A 155 -10.98 -17.05 -7.15
C ASN A 155 -9.82 -16.89 -8.13
N GLU A 156 -9.49 -15.64 -8.53
CA GLU A 156 -8.37 -15.39 -9.43
C GLU A 156 -7.01 -15.72 -8.77
N ILE A 157 -6.84 -15.42 -7.49
CA ILE A 157 -5.62 -15.78 -6.77
C ILE A 157 -5.47 -17.31 -6.68
N ASN A 158 -6.52 -18.03 -6.30
CA ASN A 158 -6.46 -19.49 -6.24
C ASN A 158 -6.11 -20.08 -7.61
N ARG A 159 -6.71 -19.59 -8.70
CA ARG A 159 -6.42 -20.03 -10.07
C ARG A 159 -4.95 -19.80 -10.48
N VAL A 160 -4.30 -18.79 -9.94
CA VAL A 160 -2.89 -18.47 -10.23
C VAL A 160 -1.93 -19.29 -9.37
N LEU A 161 -2.40 -19.76 -8.19
CA LEU A 161 -1.60 -20.57 -7.26
C LEU A 161 -1.65 -22.08 -7.58
N ASP A 162 -2.72 -22.56 -8.29
CA ASP A 162 -2.88 -23.94 -8.75
C ASP A 162 -1.99 -24.21 -9.99
#